data_929b1cee8203bf24c64fc19f79320f34
#
_entry.id   929b1cee8203bf24c64fc19f79320f34
#
_cell.length_a   1.000
_cell.length_b   1.000
_cell.length_c   1.000
_cell.angle_alpha   90.00
_cell.angle_beta   90.00
_cell.angle_gamma   90.00
#
_symmetry.space_group_name_H-M   'P 1'
#
loop_
_entity.id
_entity.type
_entity.pdbx_description
1 polymer ?
#
loop_
_entity_poly.entity_id
_entity_poly.type
_entity_poly.pdbx_seq_one_letter_code
_entity_poly.pdbx_strand_id
1 'polypeptide(L)' 'VIILFFASLKENLNTASEAITIDAGATVTSIKNQLIEKHGEKYFPKNILCAVNHEMVDDSATVAEGDEVAFFPPVTGG' A
#
# COMPACT_ATOMS: atom_id res chain seq x y z
N VAL A 1 0.11 2.58 11.32
CA VAL A 1 -0.87 2.16 10.32
C VAL A 1 -0.69 0.68 10.02
N ILE A 2 -1.76 0.07 9.59
CA ILE A 2 -1.75 -1.33 9.14
C ILE A 2 -1.84 -1.32 7.63
N ILE A 3 -0.89 -2.02 6.99
CA ILE A 3 -0.88 -2.17 5.54
C ILE A 3 -1.45 -3.55 5.21
N LEU A 4 -2.42 -3.58 4.31
CA LEU A 4 -3.00 -4.83 3.83
C LEU A 4 -2.55 -5.10 2.41
N PHE A 5 -2.22 -6.35 2.13
CA PHE A 5 -1.82 -6.79 0.80
C PHE A 5 -2.84 -7.78 0.26
N PHE A 6 -3.22 -7.62 -0.99
CA PHE A 6 -4.23 -8.47 -1.62
C PHE A 6 -3.71 -9.13 -2.89
N ALA A 7 -4.36 -10.21 -3.27
CA ALA A 7 -4.14 -10.91 -4.54
C ALA A 7 -2.66 -11.31 -4.72
N SER A 8 -2.11 -11.09 -5.89
CA SER A 8 -0.74 -11.50 -6.18
C SER A 8 0.28 -10.82 -5.27
N LEU A 9 0.00 -9.62 -4.81
CA LEU A 9 0.91 -8.92 -3.89
C LEU A 9 1.03 -9.67 -2.57
N LYS A 10 -0.08 -10.14 -2.05
CA LYS A 10 -0.11 -10.96 -0.83
C LYS A 10 0.72 -12.23 -1.01
N GLU A 11 0.56 -12.88 -2.15
CA GLU A 11 1.29 -14.10 -2.46
C GLU A 11 2.79 -13.84 -2.63
N ASN A 12 3.13 -12.79 -3.37
CA ASN A 12 4.53 -12.47 -3.65
C ASN A 12 5.30 -12.08 -2.39
N LEU A 13 4.67 -11.35 -1.49
CA LEU A 13 5.29 -10.93 -0.24
C LEU A 13 5.16 -11.96 0.87
N ASN A 14 4.35 -12.99 0.64
CA ASN A 14 4.09 -14.04 1.60
C ASN A 14 3.56 -13.49 2.92
N THR A 15 2.76 -12.45 2.86
CA THR A 15 2.14 -11.85 4.04
C THR A 15 0.87 -11.12 3.63
N ALA A 16 -0.12 -11.16 4.50
CA ALA A 16 -1.40 -10.50 4.25
C ALA A 16 -1.44 -9.08 4.82
N SER A 17 -0.62 -8.78 5.78
CA SER A 17 -0.61 -7.47 6.42
C SER A 17 0.73 -7.17 7.07
N GLU A 18 0.95 -5.89 7.30
CA GLU A 18 2.18 -5.43 7.92
C GLU A 18 1.90 -4.12 8.66
N ALA A 19 2.40 -4.01 9.89
CA ALA A 19 2.29 -2.76 10.64
C ALA A 19 3.52 -1.91 10.37
N ILE A 20 3.33 -0.63 10.07
CA ILE A 20 4.44 0.30 9.90
C ILE A 20 4.20 1.58 10.68
N THR A 21 5.29 2.28 10.96
CA THR A 21 5.25 3.58 11.62
C THR A 21 5.36 4.67 10.56
N ILE A 22 4.56 5.71 10.68
CA ILE A 22 4.60 6.84 9.74
C ILE A 22 4.82 8.15 10.48
N ASP A 23 5.33 9.13 9.75
CA ASP A 23 5.49 10.49 10.27
C ASP A 23 4.21 11.30 10.01
N ALA A 24 4.04 12.38 10.73
CA ALA A 24 2.92 13.28 10.51
C ALA A 24 2.97 13.79 9.06
N GLY A 25 1.81 13.79 8.40
CA GLY A 25 1.74 14.24 7.02
C GLY A 25 2.17 13.22 5.98
N ALA A 26 2.37 11.96 6.38
CA ALA A 26 2.73 10.91 5.43
C ALA A 26 1.66 10.77 4.35
N THR A 27 2.10 10.44 3.15
CA THR A 27 1.20 10.20 2.01
C THR A 27 1.30 8.76 1.56
N VAL A 28 0.37 8.35 0.69
CA VAL A 28 0.43 7.03 0.08
C VAL A 28 1.77 6.83 -0.61
N THR A 29 2.28 7.87 -1.30
CA THR A 29 3.59 7.79 -1.94
C THR A 29 4.70 7.48 -0.94
N SER A 30 4.72 8.15 0.20
CA SER A 30 5.76 7.92 1.20
C SER A 30 5.67 6.53 1.79
N ILE A 31 4.47 6.02 2.00
CA ILE A 31 4.26 4.66 2.50
C ILE A 31 4.73 3.64 1.46
N LYS A 32 4.35 3.87 0.20
CA LYS A 32 4.77 3.00 -0.89
C LYS A 32 6.30 2.94 -0.99
N ASN A 33 6.96 4.09 -0.89
CA ASN A 33 8.42 4.14 -0.92
C ASN A 33 9.04 3.35 0.23
N GLN A 34 8.47 3.43 1.41
CA GLN A 34 8.91 2.66 2.56
C GLN A 34 8.84 1.15 2.29
N LEU A 35 7.72 0.72 1.70
CA LEU A 35 7.52 -0.69 1.37
C LEU A 35 8.45 -1.15 0.23
N ILE A 36 8.68 -0.28 -0.75
CA ILE A 36 9.61 -0.56 -1.84
C ILE A 36 11.03 -0.77 -1.29
N GLU A 37 11.42 0.07 -0.36
CA GLU A 37 12.72 -0.03 0.27
C GLU A 37 12.89 -1.34 1.03
N LYS A 38 11.81 -1.80 1.66
CA LYS A 38 11.83 -3.01 2.46
C LYS A 38 11.69 -4.28 1.62
N HIS A 39 10.81 -4.29 0.64
CA HIS A 39 10.45 -5.51 -0.09
C HIS A 39 10.97 -5.57 -1.52
N GLY A 40 11.22 -4.42 -2.13
CA GLY A 40 11.69 -4.34 -3.51
C GLY A 40 10.68 -3.68 -4.43
N GLU A 41 11.20 -2.88 -5.36
CA GLU A 41 10.38 -2.11 -6.28
C GLU A 41 9.53 -2.98 -7.20
N LYS A 42 9.98 -4.19 -7.49
CA LYS A 42 9.26 -5.08 -8.41
C LYS A 42 7.88 -5.47 -7.92
N TYR A 43 7.64 -5.38 -6.62
CA TYR A 43 6.34 -5.74 -6.05
C TYR A 43 5.35 -4.57 -6.06
N PHE A 44 5.81 -3.37 -6.35
CA PHE A 44 4.99 -2.15 -6.29
C PHE A 44 5.06 -1.39 -7.60
N PRO A 45 4.44 -1.92 -8.68
CA PRO A 45 4.46 -1.23 -9.96
C PRO A 45 3.70 0.10 -9.89
N LYS A 46 3.97 0.98 -10.83
CA LYS A 46 3.39 2.32 -10.85
C LYS A 46 1.86 2.33 -10.87
N ASN A 47 1.26 1.28 -11.42
CA ASN A 47 -0.19 1.18 -11.54
C ASN A 47 -0.85 0.45 -10.38
N ILE A 48 -0.12 0.19 -9.30
CA ILE A 48 -0.72 -0.45 -8.14
C ILE A 48 -1.77 0.48 -7.53
N LEU A 49 -2.87 -0.11 -7.06
CA LEU A 49 -3.98 0.65 -6.49
C LEU A 49 -3.87 0.69 -4.98
N CYS A 50 -4.47 1.73 -4.40
CA CYS A 50 -4.42 1.93 -2.95
C CYS A 50 -5.79 2.38 -2.45
N ALA A 51 -6.18 1.86 -1.28
CA ALA A 51 -7.38 2.32 -0.58
C ALA A 51 -6.99 2.61 0.86
N VAL A 52 -7.52 3.71 1.40
CA VAL A 52 -7.32 4.06 2.80
C VAL A 52 -8.67 3.98 3.48
N ASN A 53 -8.76 3.16 4.52
CA ASN A 53 -10.00 2.91 5.24
C ASN A 53 -11.14 2.53 4.30
N HIS A 54 -10.85 1.62 3.35
CA HIS A 54 -11.81 1.09 2.38
C HIS A 54 -12.25 2.09 1.31
N GLU A 55 -11.54 3.20 1.17
CA GLU A 55 -11.86 4.21 0.17
C GLU A 55 -10.70 4.36 -0.80
N MET A 56 -10.98 4.24 -2.09
CA MET A 56 -9.94 4.38 -3.12
C MET A 56 -9.39 5.79 -3.12
N VAL A 57 -8.06 5.89 -3.14
CA VAL A 57 -7.36 7.18 -3.11
C VAL A 57 -6.20 7.14 -4.09
N ASP A 58 -5.69 8.32 -4.43
CA ASP A 58 -4.48 8.41 -5.25
C ASP A 58 -3.24 8.52 -4.37
N ASP A 59 -2.07 8.56 -5.00
CA ASP A 59 -0.80 8.54 -4.29
C ASP A 59 -0.53 9.79 -3.46
N SER A 60 -1.25 10.87 -3.71
CA SER A 60 -1.07 12.13 -2.97
C SER A 60 -1.90 12.20 -1.69
N ALA A 61 -2.78 11.22 -1.48
CA ALA A 61 -3.63 11.21 -0.29
C ALA A 61 -2.79 11.12 0.98
N THR A 62 -3.17 11.90 2.00
CA THR A 62 -2.50 11.83 3.30
C THR A 62 -3.06 10.66 4.11
N VAL A 63 -2.18 10.09 4.94
CA VAL A 63 -2.53 8.96 5.79
C VAL A 63 -2.22 9.34 7.22
N ALA A 64 -3.11 9.03 8.14
CA ALA A 64 -2.95 9.33 9.56
C ALA A 64 -2.71 8.06 10.37
N GLU A 65 -2.17 8.24 11.57
CA GLU A 65 -2.00 7.15 12.52
C GLU A 65 -3.34 6.45 12.73
N GLY A 66 -3.30 5.13 12.74
CA GLY A 66 -4.51 4.34 12.94
C GLY A 66 -5.26 4.01 11.66
N ASP A 67 -4.87 4.58 10.53
CA ASP A 67 -5.50 4.27 9.26
C ASP A 67 -5.13 2.87 8.78
N GLU A 68 -6.01 2.29 8.00
CA GLU A 68 -5.80 1.01 7.34
C GLU A 68 -5.55 1.28 5.87
N VAL A 69 -4.41 0.86 5.36
CA VAL A 69 -4.00 1.14 3.97
C VAL A 69 -3.89 -0.17 3.22
N ALA A 70 -4.64 -0.31 2.15
CA ALA A 70 -4.64 -1.52 1.34
C ALA A 70 -3.97 -1.27 -0.01
N PHE A 71 -3.09 -2.18 -0.41
CA PHE A 71 -2.49 -2.16 -1.74
C PHE A 71 -2.92 -3.40 -2.50
N PHE A 72 -3.22 -3.23 -3.76
CA PHE A 72 -3.64 -4.33 -4.61
C PHE A 72 -3.31 -4.04 -6.06
N PRO A 73 -3.02 -5.09 -6.85
CA PRO A 73 -2.74 -4.89 -8.26
C PRO A 73 -4.01 -4.46 -9.00
N PRO A 74 -3.88 -3.75 -10.10
CA PRO A 74 -5.06 -3.34 -10.86
C PRO A 74 -5.77 -4.57 -11.40
N VAL A 75 -7.11 -4.50 -11.39
CA VAL A 75 -7.93 -5.56 -12.00
C VAL A 75 -7.95 -5.29 -13.48
N THR A 76 -7.29 -6.13 -14.25
CA THR A 76 -7.43 -6.06 -15.69
C THR A 76 -8.77 -6.69 -16.02
N GLY A 77 -9.72 -5.86 -16.35
CA GLY A 77 -11.03 -6.34 -16.75
C GLY A 77 -10.87 -7.15 -18.01
N GLY A 78 -10.84 -8.37 -17.83
CA GLY A 78 -10.61 -9.23 -18.95
C GLY A 78 -11.80 -9.71 -19.59
#